data_c5b5e66c24aaea36d38c8dc20b99adf3
#
_entry.id   c5b5e66c24aaea36d38c8dc20b99adf3
#
_cell.length_a   1.000
_cell.length_b   1.000
_cell.length_c   1.000
_cell.angle_alpha   90.00
_cell.angle_beta   90.00
_cell.angle_gamma   90.00
#
_symmetry.space_group_name_H-M   'P 1'
#
loop_
_entity.id
_entity.type
_entity.pdbx_description
1 polymer ?
#
loop_
_entity_poly.entity_id
_entity_poly.type
_entity_poly.pdbx_seq_one_letter_code
_entity_poly.pdbx_strand_id
1 'polypeptide(L)'
;GNANELVMKLLYLQSENKKKPINFYLNSPGGDVIATMAIYDVMQIMSCPVATFCVGQAASGAAVLLAGGTKKMRFCLPNSRVMIHQPHGGVSGQVSDIEIQADEILRNRTVLNEILAKHTGKSVEQIAKDTDRDFFLTAQEAKDYGLVDELTIRQVKDDDDDDN
;
A
#
# COMPACT_ATOMS: atom_id res chain seq x y z
N GLY A 1 -16.65 -6.09 -0.07
CA GLY A 1 -16.44 -4.75 -0.58
C GLY A 1 -15.56 -4.82 -1.81
N ASN A 2 -15.84 -4.01 -2.76
CA ASN A 2 -15.08 -4.00 -3.99
C ASN A 2 -14.29 -2.67 -4.14
N ALA A 3 -13.32 -2.66 -5.04
CA ALA A 3 -12.49 -1.51 -5.32
C ALA A 3 -13.31 -0.29 -5.78
N ASN A 4 -14.40 -0.51 -6.51
CA ASN A 4 -15.25 0.56 -6.99
C ASN A 4 -15.94 1.33 -5.86
N GLU A 5 -16.41 0.64 -4.83
CA GLU A 5 -16.99 1.30 -3.64
C GLU A 5 -15.96 2.17 -2.95
N LEU A 6 -14.75 1.67 -2.79
CA LEU A 6 -13.66 2.42 -2.16
C LEU A 6 -13.26 3.64 -2.99
N VAL A 7 -13.12 3.48 -4.30
CA VAL A 7 -12.85 4.59 -5.23
C VAL A 7 -13.94 5.66 -5.12
N MET A 8 -15.20 5.25 -5.12
CA MET A 8 -16.34 6.17 -4.97
C MET A 8 -16.30 6.93 -3.64
N LYS A 9 -15.98 6.24 -2.54
CA LYS A 9 -15.82 6.87 -1.22
C LYS A 9 -14.68 7.88 -1.18
N LEU A 10 -13.53 7.55 -1.76
CA LEU A 10 -12.40 8.47 -1.83
C LEU A 10 -12.77 9.74 -2.60
N LEU A 11 -13.39 9.60 -3.75
CA LEU A 11 -13.83 10.74 -4.58
C LEU A 11 -14.90 11.57 -3.85
N TYR A 12 -15.82 10.93 -3.17
CA TYR A 12 -16.85 11.60 -2.37
C TYR A 12 -16.22 12.43 -1.24
N LEU A 13 -15.31 11.84 -0.46
CA LEU A 13 -14.63 12.55 0.63
C LEU A 13 -13.85 13.75 0.11
N GLN A 14 -13.18 13.63 -1.03
CA GLN A 14 -12.51 14.76 -1.66
C GLN A 14 -13.49 15.87 -2.05
N SER A 15 -14.69 15.51 -2.55
CA SER A 15 -15.71 16.48 -2.93
C SER A 15 -16.24 17.28 -1.75
N GLU A 16 -16.29 16.69 -0.55
CA GLU A 16 -16.72 17.36 0.68
C GLU A 16 -15.70 18.38 1.18
N ASN A 17 -14.40 18.07 1.08
CA ASN A 17 -13.33 18.98 1.45
C ASN A 17 -12.03 18.64 0.70
N LYS A 18 -11.65 19.49 -0.25
CA LYS A 18 -10.48 19.28 -1.11
C LYS A 18 -9.13 19.43 -0.41
N LYS A 19 -9.09 19.89 0.84
CA LYS A 19 -7.85 20.16 1.59
C LYS A 19 -7.67 19.26 2.80
N LYS A 20 -8.76 18.73 3.36
CA LYS A 20 -8.71 17.87 4.54
C LYS A 20 -8.11 16.51 4.19
N PRO A 21 -7.11 16.02 4.96
CA PRO A 21 -6.57 14.69 4.76
C PRO A 21 -7.63 13.60 4.89
N ILE A 22 -7.54 12.60 4.04
CA ILE A 22 -8.33 11.38 4.14
C ILE A 22 -7.50 10.33 4.87
N ASN A 23 -8.06 9.73 5.92
CA ASN A 23 -7.45 8.62 6.62
C ASN A 23 -7.90 7.30 5.99
N PHE A 24 -6.96 6.56 5.45
CA PHE A 24 -7.20 5.28 4.80
C PHE A 24 -6.61 4.15 5.63
N TYR A 25 -7.48 3.39 6.29
CA TYR A 25 -7.10 2.26 7.13
C TYR A 25 -7.09 0.96 6.34
N LEU A 26 -5.99 0.26 6.41
CA LEU A 26 -5.73 -0.98 5.65
C LEU A 26 -5.59 -2.17 6.60
N ASN A 27 -6.45 -3.15 6.42
CA ASN A 27 -6.33 -4.48 7.03
C ASN A 27 -6.77 -5.50 5.98
N SER A 28 -5.84 -5.97 5.17
CA SER A 28 -6.17 -6.77 4.00
C SER A 28 -5.03 -7.70 3.60
N PRO A 29 -5.35 -8.92 3.17
CA PRO A 29 -4.39 -9.84 2.56
C PRO A 29 -4.04 -9.47 1.11
N GLY A 30 -4.61 -8.39 0.57
CA GLY A 30 -4.48 -7.99 -0.83
C GLY A 30 -5.67 -8.38 -1.69
N GLY A 31 -5.51 -8.27 -2.98
CA GLY A 31 -6.54 -8.58 -3.96
C GLY A 31 -5.94 -8.61 -5.37
N ASP A 32 -6.77 -8.57 -6.38
CA ASP A 32 -6.29 -8.58 -7.75
C ASP A 32 -5.56 -7.26 -8.11
N VAL A 33 -4.69 -7.35 -9.09
CA VAL A 33 -3.80 -6.24 -9.47
C VAL A 33 -4.60 -5.08 -10.07
N ILE A 34 -5.61 -5.35 -10.88
CA ILE A 34 -6.43 -4.31 -11.52
C ILE A 34 -7.18 -3.50 -10.45
N ALA A 35 -7.80 -4.18 -9.49
CA ALA A 35 -8.48 -3.52 -8.37
C ALA A 35 -7.51 -2.66 -7.54
N THR A 36 -6.33 -3.17 -7.24
CA THR A 36 -5.28 -2.44 -6.54
C THR A 36 -4.87 -1.19 -7.31
N MET A 37 -4.62 -1.32 -8.60
CA MET A 37 -4.18 -0.20 -9.44
C MET A 37 -5.27 0.88 -9.58
N ALA A 38 -6.54 0.49 -9.64
CA ALA A 38 -7.65 1.45 -9.67
C ALA A 38 -7.65 2.35 -8.42
N ILE A 39 -7.48 1.74 -7.24
CA ILE A 39 -7.42 2.49 -5.97
C ILE A 39 -6.15 3.34 -5.92
N TYR A 40 -5.01 2.75 -6.26
CA TYR A 40 -3.73 3.45 -6.27
C TYR A 40 -3.76 4.70 -7.15
N ASP A 41 -4.21 4.56 -8.38
CA ASP A 41 -4.27 5.68 -9.33
C ASP A 41 -5.17 6.80 -8.82
N VAL A 42 -6.32 6.47 -8.23
CA VAL A 42 -7.21 7.46 -7.63
C VAL A 42 -6.51 8.18 -6.46
N MET A 43 -5.83 7.44 -5.59
CA MET A 43 -5.05 8.05 -4.51
C MET A 43 -4.02 9.05 -5.03
N GLN A 44 -3.35 8.74 -6.14
CA GLN A 44 -2.31 9.61 -6.71
C GLN A 44 -2.84 10.88 -7.35
N ILE A 45 -4.04 10.85 -7.93
CA ILE A 45 -4.62 12.02 -8.59
C ILE A 45 -5.41 12.93 -7.65
N MET A 46 -5.62 12.52 -6.41
CA MET A 46 -6.40 13.32 -5.44
C MET A 46 -5.67 14.59 -5.04
N SER A 47 -6.43 15.67 -4.90
CA SER A 47 -5.91 16.96 -4.46
C SER A 47 -5.67 17.05 -2.95
N CYS A 48 -6.42 16.26 -2.16
CA CYS A 48 -6.22 16.18 -0.71
C CYS A 48 -5.17 15.13 -0.35
N PRO A 49 -4.47 15.29 0.78
CA PRO A 49 -3.56 14.26 1.27
C PRO A 49 -4.31 12.97 1.63
N VAL A 50 -3.66 11.83 1.41
CA VAL A 50 -4.18 10.52 1.81
C VAL A 50 -3.21 9.92 2.82
N ALA A 51 -3.60 9.89 4.08
CA ALA A 51 -2.85 9.22 5.14
C ALA A 51 -3.22 7.73 5.14
N THR A 52 -2.22 6.87 5.10
CA THR A 52 -2.43 5.42 5.11
C THR A 52 -2.00 4.82 6.43
N PHE A 53 -2.79 3.86 6.93
CA PHE A 53 -2.56 3.18 8.21
C PHE A 53 -2.68 1.67 8.02
N CYS A 54 -1.64 0.94 8.38
CA CYS A 54 -1.70 -0.52 8.45
C CYS A 54 -2.22 -0.94 9.83
N VAL A 55 -3.34 -1.64 9.85
CA VAL A 55 -3.96 -2.21 11.05
C VAL A 55 -4.06 -3.72 10.85
N GLY A 56 -3.40 -4.50 11.67
CA GLY A 56 -3.33 -5.95 11.53
C GLY A 56 -2.36 -6.37 10.43
N GLN A 57 -2.76 -6.30 9.19
CA GLN A 57 -1.88 -6.62 8.07
C GLN A 57 -2.15 -5.79 6.82
N ALA A 58 -1.10 -5.58 6.06
CA ALA A 58 -1.18 -5.10 4.68
C ALA A 58 -0.28 -5.99 3.82
N ALA A 59 -0.90 -6.85 3.04
CA ALA A 59 -0.19 -7.83 2.24
C ALA A 59 -0.45 -7.62 0.76
N SER A 60 0.56 -7.86 -0.08
CA SER A 60 0.45 -7.81 -1.54
C SER A 60 -0.06 -6.44 -2.03
N GLY A 61 -1.20 -6.37 -2.72
CA GLY A 61 -1.80 -5.11 -3.18
C GLY A 61 -2.04 -4.10 -2.06
N ALA A 62 -2.43 -4.55 -0.87
CA ALA A 62 -2.62 -3.65 0.27
C ALA A 62 -1.30 -2.98 0.72
N ALA A 63 -0.17 -3.68 0.61
CA ALA A 63 1.15 -3.09 0.88
C ALA A 63 1.50 -1.99 -0.13
N VAL A 64 1.12 -2.15 -1.38
CA VAL A 64 1.29 -1.13 -2.43
C VAL A 64 0.48 0.12 -2.10
N LEU A 65 -0.77 -0.05 -1.68
CA LEU A 65 -1.63 1.06 -1.28
C LEU A 65 -1.10 1.77 -0.04
N LEU A 66 -0.59 1.03 0.94
CA LEU A 66 0.04 1.57 2.14
C LEU A 66 1.23 2.47 1.78
N ALA A 67 2.14 1.96 0.95
CA ALA A 67 3.31 2.71 0.49
C ALA A 67 2.93 3.92 -0.38
N GLY A 68 1.80 3.85 -1.09
CA GLY A 68 1.29 4.88 -1.98
C GLY A 68 0.60 6.05 -1.29
N GLY A 69 0.51 6.07 0.02
CA GLY A 69 0.00 7.22 0.78
C GLY A 69 0.88 8.46 0.62
N THR A 70 0.35 9.60 1.04
CA THR A 70 1.09 10.87 1.00
C THR A 70 2.36 10.76 1.85
N LYS A 71 3.48 11.20 1.30
CA LYS A 71 4.78 11.14 1.97
C LYS A 71 4.71 11.81 3.34
N LYS A 72 5.29 11.17 4.35
CA LYS A 72 5.24 11.51 5.79
C LYS A 72 3.90 11.20 6.46
N MET A 73 2.94 10.68 5.74
CA MET A 73 1.59 10.35 6.25
C MET A 73 1.26 8.86 6.04
N ARG A 74 2.26 8.00 6.14
CA ARG A 74 2.10 6.55 6.01
C ARG A 74 2.50 5.91 7.33
N PHE A 75 1.62 5.12 7.91
CA PHE A 75 1.75 4.63 9.29
C PHE A 75 1.50 3.14 9.41
N CYS A 76 2.17 2.51 10.35
CA CYS A 76 1.87 1.17 10.84
C CYS A 76 1.54 1.21 12.32
N LEU A 77 0.52 0.49 12.75
CA LEU A 77 0.33 0.17 14.16
C LEU A 77 1.42 -0.84 14.62
N PRO A 78 1.83 -0.81 15.90
CA PRO A 78 3.04 -1.51 16.34
C PRO A 78 3.06 -3.02 16.12
N ASN A 79 1.91 -3.68 16.17
CA ASN A 79 1.79 -5.13 16.02
C ASN A 79 1.32 -5.56 14.62
N SER A 80 1.24 -4.61 13.69
CA SER A 80 0.88 -4.91 12.32
C SER A 80 2.01 -5.60 11.55
N ARG A 81 1.64 -6.24 10.45
CA ARG A 81 2.58 -6.90 9.54
C ARG A 81 2.36 -6.40 8.12
N VAL A 82 3.45 -6.26 7.41
CA VAL A 82 3.43 -5.90 5.99
C VAL A 82 4.09 -7.04 5.22
N MET A 83 3.50 -7.44 4.11
CA MET A 83 4.07 -8.46 3.26
C MET A 83 4.08 -7.98 1.81
N ILE A 84 5.23 -8.06 1.17
CA ILE A 84 5.40 -7.79 -0.24
C ILE A 84 5.87 -9.04 -0.97
N HIS A 85 5.34 -9.26 -2.17
CA HIS A 85 5.72 -10.38 -3.03
C HIS A 85 5.41 -10.06 -4.49
N GLN A 86 5.96 -10.85 -5.39
CA GLN A 86 5.61 -10.78 -6.80
C GLN A 86 4.17 -11.26 -7.02
N PRO A 87 3.44 -10.66 -8.00
CA PRO A 87 2.13 -11.17 -8.36
C PRO A 87 2.21 -12.64 -8.75
N HIS A 88 1.35 -13.46 -8.15
CA HIS A 88 1.19 -14.85 -8.54
C HIS A 88 0.11 -14.95 -9.61
N GLY A 89 0.39 -15.73 -10.63
CA GLY A 89 -0.59 -16.01 -11.66
C GLY A 89 -0.37 -17.38 -12.28
N GLY A 90 -1.43 -18.15 -12.37
CA GLY A 90 -1.46 -19.34 -13.19
C GLY A 90 -1.80 -18.94 -14.63
N VAL A 91 -1.25 -19.67 -15.59
CA VAL A 91 -1.59 -19.54 -17.00
C VAL A 91 -2.20 -20.85 -17.49
N SER A 92 -3.25 -20.76 -18.28
CA SER A 92 -3.94 -21.92 -18.83
C SER A 92 -4.57 -21.58 -20.18
N GLY A 93 -4.84 -22.60 -20.99
CA GLY A 93 -5.45 -22.48 -22.28
C GLY A 93 -4.51 -22.83 -23.44
N GLN A 94 -4.78 -22.26 -24.62
CA GLN A 94 -3.95 -22.47 -25.81
C GLN A 94 -2.62 -21.74 -25.67
N VAL A 95 -1.59 -22.21 -26.39
CA VAL A 95 -0.22 -21.65 -26.31
C VAL A 95 -0.17 -20.15 -26.56
N SER A 96 -0.93 -19.65 -27.54
CA SER A 96 -1.02 -18.20 -27.81
C SER A 96 -1.60 -17.40 -26.65
N ASP A 97 -2.60 -17.96 -25.98
CA ASP A 97 -3.24 -17.33 -24.82
C ASP A 97 -2.33 -17.36 -23.59
N ILE A 98 -1.53 -18.44 -23.43
CA ILE A 98 -0.52 -18.57 -22.39
C ILE A 98 0.57 -17.49 -22.54
N GLU A 99 1.02 -17.22 -23.75
CA GLU A 99 2.00 -16.17 -24.02
C GLU A 99 1.44 -14.78 -23.65
N ILE A 100 0.20 -14.47 -24.03
CA ILE A 100 -0.45 -13.21 -23.70
C ILE A 100 -0.59 -13.05 -22.18
N GLN A 101 -1.01 -14.10 -21.47
CA GLN A 101 -1.16 -14.09 -20.02
C GLN A 101 0.20 -13.94 -19.32
N ALA A 102 1.25 -14.61 -19.80
CA ALA A 102 2.59 -14.50 -19.25
C ALA A 102 3.15 -13.09 -19.42
N ASP A 103 2.96 -12.46 -20.56
CA ASP A 103 3.39 -11.08 -20.83
C ASP A 103 2.66 -10.09 -19.91
N GLU A 104 1.38 -10.29 -19.65
CA GLU A 104 0.59 -9.45 -18.73
C GLU A 104 1.07 -9.58 -17.28
N ILE A 105 1.39 -10.80 -16.82
CA ILE A 105 1.96 -11.03 -15.49
C ILE A 105 3.29 -10.30 -15.34
N LEU A 106 4.16 -10.36 -16.35
CA LEU A 106 5.45 -9.68 -16.36
C LEU A 106 5.29 -8.15 -16.34
N ARG A 107 4.34 -7.62 -17.12
CA ARG A 107 4.02 -6.18 -17.08
C ARG A 107 3.54 -5.73 -15.71
N ASN A 108 2.62 -6.46 -15.10
CA ASN A 108 2.12 -6.16 -13.76
C ASN A 108 3.23 -6.19 -12.72
N ARG A 109 4.12 -7.18 -12.81
CA ARG A 109 5.30 -7.29 -11.94
C ARG A 109 6.20 -6.07 -12.06
N THR A 110 6.50 -5.65 -13.28
CA THR A 110 7.32 -4.46 -13.55
C THR A 110 6.69 -3.20 -12.96
N VAL A 111 5.40 -2.98 -13.21
CA VAL A 111 4.66 -1.81 -12.72
C VAL A 111 4.66 -1.77 -11.19
N LEU A 112 4.37 -2.88 -10.54
CA LEU A 112 4.35 -2.94 -9.07
C LEU A 112 5.73 -2.72 -8.46
N ASN A 113 6.78 -3.27 -9.06
CA ASN A 113 8.15 -3.03 -8.62
C ASN A 113 8.55 -1.56 -8.78
N GLU A 114 8.18 -0.91 -9.86
CA GLU A 114 8.42 0.51 -10.08
C GLU A 114 7.69 1.39 -9.06
N ILE A 115 6.45 1.07 -8.73
CA ILE A 115 5.67 1.77 -7.72
C ILE A 115 6.32 1.63 -6.34
N LEU A 116 6.70 0.42 -5.95
CA LEU A 116 7.37 0.19 -4.67
C LEU A 116 8.74 0.89 -4.62
N ALA A 117 9.50 0.86 -5.70
CA ALA A 117 10.77 1.58 -5.80
C ALA A 117 10.58 3.09 -5.61
N LYS A 118 9.58 3.66 -6.28
CA LYS A 118 9.25 5.09 -6.17
C LYS A 118 8.94 5.50 -4.72
N HIS A 119 8.15 4.71 -4.00
CA HIS A 119 7.67 5.07 -2.66
C HIS A 119 8.61 4.68 -1.53
N THR A 120 9.50 3.72 -1.74
CA THR A 120 10.47 3.28 -0.74
C THR A 120 11.85 3.94 -0.88
N GLY A 121 12.15 4.46 -2.03
CA GLY A 121 13.49 4.96 -2.36
C GLY A 121 14.51 3.87 -2.71
N LYS A 122 14.08 2.62 -2.78
CA LYS A 122 14.92 1.49 -3.20
C LYS A 122 14.95 1.36 -4.72
N SER A 123 15.99 0.71 -5.26
CA SER A 123 16.05 0.42 -6.68
C SER A 123 15.02 -0.65 -7.08
N VAL A 124 14.60 -0.62 -8.34
CA VAL A 124 13.71 -1.64 -8.89
C VAL A 124 14.32 -3.03 -8.76
N GLU A 125 15.64 -3.16 -8.97
CA GLU A 125 16.38 -4.40 -8.83
C GLU A 125 16.34 -4.94 -7.40
N GLN A 126 16.48 -4.06 -6.40
CA GLN A 126 16.40 -4.46 -5.00
C GLN A 126 14.99 -4.92 -4.64
N ILE A 127 13.96 -4.19 -5.10
CA ILE A 127 12.56 -4.60 -4.91
C ILE A 127 12.31 -5.98 -5.55
N ALA A 128 12.76 -6.19 -6.78
CA ALA A 128 12.59 -7.46 -7.48
C ALA A 128 13.24 -8.62 -6.73
N LYS A 129 14.42 -8.40 -6.19
CA LYS A 129 15.17 -9.41 -5.41
C LYS A 129 14.46 -9.72 -4.10
N ASP A 130 14.03 -8.70 -3.35
CA ASP A 130 13.42 -8.87 -2.04
C ASP A 130 12.03 -9.52 -2.14
N THR A 131 11.31 -9.29 -3.24
CA THR A 131 9.95 -9.79 -3.47
C THR A 131 9.88 -11.07 -4.27
N ASP A 132 11.02 -11.67 -4.62
CA ASP A 132 11.07 -12.97 -5.34
C ASP A 132 10.35 -14.07 -4.55
N ARG A 133 10.39 -13.99 -3.23
CA ARG A 133 9.58 -14.79 -2.30
C ARG A 133 8.78 -13.87 -1.39
N ASP A 134 7.81 -14.42 -0.67
CA ASP A 134 7.06 -13.67 0.32
C ASP A 134 8.01 -13.03 1.32
N PHE A 135 7.97 -11.71 1.39
CA PHE A 135 8.82 -10.90 2.25
C PHE A 135 7.99 -10.25 3.34
N PHE A 136 8.06 -10.83 4.53
CA PHE A 136 7.30 -10.37 5.69
C PHE A 136 8.10 -9.36 6.50
N LEU A 137 7.46 -8.25 6.86
CA LEU A 137 8.05 -7.18 7.64
C LEU A 137 7.20 -6.89 8.89
N THR A 138 7.88 -6.67 10.01
CA THR A 138 7.25 -6.04 11.18
C THR A 138 6.97 -4.57 10.88
N ALA A 139 6.23 -3.89 11.77
CA ALA A 139 5.99 -2.46 11.62
C ALA A 139 7.29 -1.65 11.55
N GLN A 140 8.26 -1.95 12.42
CA GLN A 140 9.56 -1.27 12.42
C GLN A 140 10.35 -1.58 11.14
N GLU A 141 10.36 -2.83 10.70
CA GLU A 141 11.04 -3.22 9.46
C GLU A 141 10.39 -2.56 8.23
N ALA A 142 9.07 -2.40 8.23
CA ALA A 142 8.36 -1.69 7.17
C ALA A 142 8.76 -0.20 7.11
N LYS A 143 8.93 0.43 8.27
CA LYS A 143 9.47 1.79 8.36
C LYS A 143 10.90 1.87 7.83
N ASP A 144 11.77 0.98 8.29
CA ASP A 144 13.17 0.96 7.87
C ASP A 144 13.32 0.68 6.36
N TYR A 145 12.41 -0.11 5.81
CA TYR A 145 12.36 -0.40 4.38
C TYR A 145 11.87 0.78 3.53
N GLY A 146 11.11 1.69 4.12
CA GLY A 146 10.53 2.84 3.43
C GLY A 146 9.09 2.66 2.97
N LEU A 147 8.42 1.59 3.39
CA LEU A 147 7.00 1.36 3.08
C LEU A 147 6.07 2.27 3.86
N VAL A 148 6.48 2.66 5.06
CA VAL A 148 5.80 3.64 5.90
C VAL A 148 6.78 4.64 6.47
N ASP A 149 6.26 5.72 7.03
CA ASP A 149 7.05 6.82 7.57
C ASP A 149 7.21 6.74 9.09
N GLU A 150 6.17 6.28 9.80
CA GLU A 150 6.15 6.20 11.26
C GLU A 150 5.30 5.04 11.79
N LEU A 151 5.59 4.64 13.02
CA LEU A 151 4.70 3.78 13.80
C LEU A 151 3.73 4.67 14.59
N THR A 152 2.45 4.28 14.62
CA THR A 152 1.45 4.95 15.44
C THR A 152 1.49 4.34 16.83
N ILE A 153 2.02 5.10 17.80
CA ILE A 153 2.11 4.73 19.22
C ILE A 153 1.22 5.65 20.01
N ARG A 154 0.52 5.11 21.02
CA ARG A 154 -0.25 5.93 21.95
C ARG A 154 0.68 6.92 22.66
N GLN A 155 0.43 8.20 22.47
CA GLN A 155 1.04 9.22 23.31
C GLN A 155 0.26 9.27 24.64
N VAL A 156 0.90 8.85 25.72
CA VAL A 156 0.42 9.16 27.07
C VAL A 156 0.73 10.64 27.25
N LYS A 157 -0.31 11.49 27.33
CA LYS A 157 -0.12 12.82 27.90
C LYS A 157 0.18 12.59 29.37
N ASP A 158 1.35 12.97 29.82
CA ASP A 158 1.60 13.12 31.25
C ASP A 158 0.68 14.25 31.73
N ASP A 159 -0.44 13.87 32.34
CA ASP A 159 -1.29 14.78 33.12
C ASP A 159 -0.59 15.05 34.47
N ASP A 160 0.61 15.60 34.41
CA ASP A 160 1.31 16.15 35.56
C ASP A 160 1.60 17.62 35.26
N ASP A 161 0.66 18.47 35.57
CA ASP A 161 0.89 19.84 36.05
C ASP A 161 -0.42 20.65 36.06
N ASP A 162 -1.28 20.34 37.01
CA ASP A 162 -2.25 21.33 37.51
C ASP A 162 -2.66 20.95 38.96
N ASP A 163 -1.70 21.11 39.87
CA ASP A 163 -1.99 21.33 41.28
C ASP A 163 -0.90 22.23 41.87
N ASN A 164 -1.12 23.55 41.72
CA ASN A 164 -0.59 24.56 42.62
C ASN A 164 -1.47 25.80 42.58
#